data_41ffcaf05cee0cd2ab31d96f396c30de
#
_entry.id   41ffcaf05cee0cd2ab31d96f396c30de
#
_cell.length_a   1.000
_cell.length_b   1.000
_cell.length_c   1.000
_cell.angle_alpha   90.00
_cell.angle_beta   90.00
_cell.angle_gamma   90.00
#
_symmetry.space_group_name_H-M   'P 1'
#
loop_
_entity.id
_entity.type
_entity.pdbx_description
1 polymer ?
#
loop_
_entity_poly.entity_id
_entity_poly.type
_entity_poly.pdbx_seq_one_letter_code
_entity_poly.pdbx_strand_id
1 'polypeptide(L)'
;MPTDPNPDPKYNKAMVVVAHPDDAEYGCSGTVAKWCREGWEVVYVLCTDGSKGSDDPEMTPERLAEIRYQEQEDAAKILGLKTVEYLNYPDAYLTPSLELRKDITRQIRKHQPDVLITTAPFRTLGQNYGSSHPDHIAAGEAALSSVYPTARDRLTFPELLEEGFEPHKVREVWVMSRDDADHYNEILEDDMIVAMKALSAHTSQVPPEAIER
;
A
#
# COMPACT_ATOMS: atom_id res chain seq x y z
N MET A 1 3.59 -25.17 -17.14
CA MET A 1 2.35 -24.69 -16.54
C MET A 1 1.33 -24.56 -17.64
N PRO A 2 0.05 -24.94 -17.44
CA PRO A 2 -0.95 -24.74 -18.47
C PRO A 2 -1.15 -23.22 -18.67
N THR A 3 -0.93 -22.74 -19.86
CA THR A 3 -1.31 -21.37 -20.25
C THR A 3 -2.83 -21.31 -20.29
N ASP A 4 -3.42 -20.35 -19.58
CA ASP A 4 -4.84 -20.05 -19.70
C ASP A 4 -5.14 -19.74 -21.18
N PRO A 5 -6.09 -20.43 -21.83
CA PRO A 5 -6.39 -20.24 -23.24
C PRO A 5 -7.09 -18.91 -23.56
N ASN A 6 -7.51 -18.14 -22.56
CA ASN A 6 -8.03 -16.78 -22.77
C ASN A 6 -6.86 -15.78 -22.81
N PRO A 7 -6.82 -14.85 -23.78
CA PRO A 7 -5.88 -13.76 -23.73
C PRO A 7 -6.10 -13.00 -22.41
N ASP A 8 -5.03 -12.84 -21.63
CA ASP A 8 -5.11 -12.12 -20.37
C ASP A 8 -5.77 -10.76 -20.60
N PRO A 9 -6.83 -10.44 -19.85
CA PRO A 9 -7.38 -9.09 -19.88
C PRO A 9 -6.22 -8.15 -19.53
N LYS A 10 -6.03 -7.10 -20.31
CA LYS A 10 -4.98 -6.11 -20.05
C LYS A 10 -5.22 -5.51 -18.67
N TYR A 11 -4.37 -5.85 -17.72
CA TYR A 11 -4.43 -5.26 -16.39
C TYR A 11 -4.15 -3.76 -16.49
N ASN A 12 -4.89 -2.98 -15.74
CA ASN A 12 -4.71 -1.52 -15.70
C ASN A 12 -5.12 -0.89 -14.36
N LYS A 13 -5.42 -1.71 -13.35
CA LYS A 13 -5.77 -1.24 -12.01
C LYS A 13 -4.91 -1.89 -10.95
N ALA A 14 -4.28 -1.10 -10.12
CA ALA A 14 -3.49 -1.60 -9.01
C ALA A 14 -3.90 -0.92 -7.69
N MET A 15 -3.70 -1.66 -6.60
CA MET A 15 -3.88 -1.18 -5.24
C MET A 15 -2.65 -1.51 -4.43
N VAL A 16 -2.14 -0.55 -3.66
CA VAL A 16 -1.06 -0.76 -2.70
C VAL A 16 -1.64 -0.59 -1.30
N VAL A 17 -1.53 -1.62 -0.47
CA VAL A 17 -2.01 -1.62 0.93
C VAL A 17 -0.81 -1.67 1.84
N VAL A 18 -0.61 -0.61 2.63
CA VAL A 18 0.52 -0.46 3.55
C VAL A 18 0.08 0.11 4.88
N ALA A 19 0.98 0.08 5.87
CA ALA A 19 0.68 0.54 7.22
C ALA A 19 0.69 2.07 7.32
N HIS A 20 1.78 2.72 6.89
CA HIS A 20 2.04 4.14 7.15
C HIS A 20 2.24 4.95 5.87
N PRO A 21 2.07 6.27 5.92
CA PRO A 21 2.58 7.17 4.89
C PRO A 21 4.09 6.95 4.71
N ASP A 22 4.58 6.91 3.47
CA ASP A 22 5.95 6.62 3.00
C ASP A 22 6.28 5.13 2.73
N ASP A 23 5.62 4.16 3.33
CA ASP A 23 5.90 2.73 3.13
C ASP A 23 5.87 2.31 1.64
N ALA A 24 4.88 2.80 0.89
CA ALA A 24 4.72 2.51 -0.52
C ALA A 24 5.83 3.17 -1.37
N GLU A 25 6.24 4.37 -0.99
CA GLU A 25 7.32 5.11 -1.64
C GLU A 25 8.65 4.37 -1.47
N TYR A 26 8.94 3.86 -0.28
CA TYR A 26 10.11 3.02 -0.03
C TYR A 26 10.04 1.65 -0.72
N GLY A 27 8.85 1.06 -0.79
CA GLY A 27 8.68 -0.33 -1.18
C GLY A 27 8.48 -0.58 -2.67
N CYS A 28 7.70 0.27 -3.36
CA CYS A 28 7.27 -0.03 -4.73
C CYS A 28 7.01 1.20 -5.62
N SER A 29 7.39 2.42 -5.21
CA SER A 29 7.05 3.64 -5.96
C SER A 29 7.63 3.70 -7.38
N GLY A 30 8.77 3.04 -7.65
CA GLY A 30 9.28 2.92 -9.01
C GLY A 30 8.33 2.15 -9.94
N THR A 31 7.77 1.04 -9.46
CA THR A 31 6.73 0.28 -10.18
C THR A 31 5.46 1.12 -10.35
N VAL A 32 5.05 1.83 -9.31
CA VAL A 32 3.86 2.68 -9.32
C VAL A 32 4.04 3.84 -10.31
N ALA A 33 5.19 4.53 -10.31
CA ALA A 33 5.50 5.58 -11.27
C ALA A 33 5.40 5.08 -12.71
N LYS A 34 5.98 3.90 -13.00
CA LYS A 34 5.84 3.23 -14.30
C LYS A 34 4.38 3.00 -14.67
N TRP A 35 3.58 2.40 -13.79
CA TRP A 35 2.19 2.09 -14.06
C TRP A 35 1.35 3.35 -14.28
N CYS A 36 1.53 4.40 -13.47
CA CYS A 36 0.85 5.68 -13.67
C CYS A 36 1.23 6.30 -15.03
N ARG A 37 2.52 6.30 -15.41
CA ARG A 37 2.98 6.76 -16.74
C ARG A 37 2.37 5.94 -17.89
N GLU A 38 2.15 4.65 -17.67
CA GLU A 38 1.51 3.73 -18.63
C GLU A 38 -0.03 3.83 -18.64
N GLY A 39 -0.61 4.69 -17.79
CA GLY A 39 -2.04 4.96 -17.75
C GLY A 39 -2.84 4.01 -16.86
N TRP A 40 -2.20 3.33 -15.91
CA TRP A 40 -2.90 2.54 -14.91
C TRP A 40 -3.59 3.43 -13.88
N GLU A 41 -4.71 2.96 -13.36
CA GLU A 41 -5.34 3.52 -12.17
C GLU A 41 -4.71 2.89 -10.92
N VAL A 42 -3.86 3.61 -10.22
CA VAL A 42 -3.22 3.14 -8.99
C VAL A 42 -3.84 3.84 -7.79
N VAL A 43 -4.20 3.05 -6.77
CA VAL A 43 -4.79 3.49 -5.50
C VAL A 43 -3.90 3.06 -4.35
N TYR A 44 -3.61 3.97 -3.42
CA TYR A 44 -3.00 3.61 -2.14
C TYR A 44 -4.08 3.47 -1.06
N VAL A 45 -3.88 2.51 -0.16
CA VAL A 45 -4.67 2.32 1.06
C VAL A 45 -3.71 2.34 2.23
N LEU A 46 -3.77 3.39 3.03
CA LEU A 46 -2.96 3.56 4.23
C LEU A 46 -3.77 3.13 5.44
N CYS A 47 -3.26 2.14 6.18
CA CYS A 47 -3.99 1.58 7.29
C CYS A 47 -3.99 2.50 8.51
N THR A 48 -2.87 3.15 8.83
CA THR A 48 -2.74 4.00 10.03
C THR A 48 -2.70 5.48 9.68
N ASP A 49 -2.84 6.30 10.72
CA ASP A 49 -2.77 7.76 10.65
C ASP A 49 -1.33 8.31 10.63
N GLY A 50 -0.32 7.46 10.82
CA GLY A 50 1.08 7.86 10.86
C GLY A 50 1.44 8.81 12.01
N SER A 51 0.68 8.79 13.11
CA SER A 51 0.78 9.76 14.21
C SER A 51 1.96 9.55 15.16
N LYS A 52 2.87 8.61 14.86
CA LYS A 52 4.06 8.30 15.66
C LYS A 52 5.34 8.48 14.84
N GLY A 53 6.50 8.39 15.49
CA GLY A 53 7.79 8.48 14.80
C GLY A 53 8.38 9.90 14.74
N SER A 54 8.22 10.69 15.81
CA SER A 54 8.92 11.97 15.97
C SER A 54 9.70 11.99 17.28
N ASP A 55 10.94 12.49 17.21
CA ASP A 55 11.79 12.74 18.38
C ASP A 55 11.66 14.18 18.90
N ASP A 56 10.86 15.03 18.25
CA ASP A 56 10.59 16.39 18.70
C ASP A 56 9.67 16.37 19.93
N PRO A 57 10.13 16.86 21.12
CA PRO A 57 9.34 16.83 22.34
C PRO A 57 8.08 17.73 22.28
N GLU A 58 8.02 18.69 21.35
CA GLU A 58 6.88 19.58 21.15
C GLU A 58 5.90 19.04 20.09
N MET A 59 6.22 17.90 19.45
CA MET A 59 5.34 17.28 18.46
C MET A 59 4.18 16.56 19.15
N THR A 60 2.97 16.76 18.64
CA THR A 60 1.81 15.98 19.08
C THR A 60 1.41 14.94 18.01
N PRO A 61 0.76 13.83 18.41
CA PRO A 61 0.29 12.84 17.45
C PRO A 61 -0.61 13.44 16.37
N GLU A 62 -1.52 14.33 16.74
CA GLU A 62 -2.48 14.96 15.83
C GLU A 62 -1.76 15.84 14.80
N ARG A 63 -0.76 16.62 15.27
CA ARG A 63 0.04 17.47 14.39
C ARG A 63 0.88 16.65 13.42
N LEU A 64 1.50 15.56 13.89
CA LEU A 64 2.28 14.69 13.02
C LEU A 64 1.41 14.00 11.97
N ALA A 65 0.23 13.51 12.37
CA ALA A 65 -0.72 12.90 11.44
C ALA A 65 -1.14 13.88 10.33
N GLU A 66 -1.40 15.15 10.68
CA GLU A 66 -1.75 16.20 9.70
C GLU A 66 -0.59 16.48 8.73
N ILE A 67 0.65 16.56 9.23
CA ILE A 67 1.85 16.75 8.40
C ILE A 67 1.99 15.57 7.43
N ARG A 68 1.98 14.33 7.94
CA ARG A 68 2.18 13.13 7.11
C ARG A 68 1.04 12.89 6.12
N TYR A 69 -0.19 13.29 6.48
CA TYR A 69 -1.29 13.30 5.52
C TYR A 69 -0.98 14.20 4.32
N GLN A 70 -0.51 15.46 4.57
CA GLN A 70 -0.19 16.38 3.50
C GLN A 70 1.00 15.91 2.66
N GLU A 71 2.02 15.34 3.29
CA GLU A 71 3.18 14.76 2.62
C GLU A 71 2.77 13.61 1.68
N GLN A 72 1.87 12.73 2.14
CA GLN A 72 1.33 11.65 1.32
C GLN A 72 0.49 12.15 0.14
N GLU A 73 -0.32 13.19 0.33
CA GLU A 73 -1.07 13.83 -0.75
C GLU A 73 -0.14 14.46 -1.81
N ASP A 74 0.98 15.02 -1.39
CA ASP A 74 1.96 15.59 -2.30
C ASP A 74 2.74 14.49 -3.04
N ALA A 75 3.13 13.41 -2.36
CA ALA A 75 3.71 12.22 -2.99
C ALA A 75 2.74 11.59 -4.03
N ALA A 76 1.46 11.48 -3.68
CA ALA A 76 0.42 10.96 -4.57
C ALA A 76 0.29 11.77 -5.87
N LYS A 77 0.33 13.11 -5.78
CA LYS A 77 0.33 14.00 -6.95
C LYS A 77 1.57 13.82 -7.83
N ILE A 78 2.75 13.66 -7.21
CA ILE A 78 4.02 13.44 -7.92
C ILE A 78 3.97 12.12 -8.70
N LEU A 79 3.46 11.05 -8.09
CA LEU A 79 3.31 9.73 -8.71
C LEU A 79 2.18 9.69 -9.76
N GLY A 80 1.18 10.57 -9.65
CA GLY A 80 -0.01 10.54 -10.48
C GLY A 80 -1.03 9.48 -10.05
N LEU A 81 -1.13 9.22 -8.75
CA LEU A 81 -2.11 8.27 -8.21
C LEU A 81 -3.54 8.71 -8.51
N LYS A 82 -4.43 7.75 -8.66
CA LYS A 82 -5.87 8.02 -8.77
C LYS A 82 -6.43 8.60 -7.47
N THR A 83 -6.05 8.01 -6.33
CA THR A 83 -6.46 8.45 -4.99
C THR A 83 -5.63 7.75 -3.92
N VAL A 84 -5.65 8.31 -2.70
CA VAL A 84 -5.20 7.67 -1.47
C VAL A 84 -6.43 7.49 -0.57
N GLU A 85 -6.60 6.29 -0.03
CA GLU A 85 -7.65 5.94 0.93
C GLU A 85 -7.03 5.81 2.32
N TYR A 86 -7.50 6.59 3.27
CA TYR A 86 -6.99 6.62 4.64
C TYR A 86 -7.95 5.87 5.57
N LEU A 87 -7.50 4.80 6.20
CA LEU A 87 -8.31 4.04 7.15
C LEU A 87 -8.22 4.60 8.58
N ASN A 88 -7.19 5.40 8.86
CA ASN A 88 -7.00 6.14 10.11
C ASN A 88 -7.00 5.28 11.39
N TYR A 89 -6.47 4.05 11.30
CA TYR A 89 -6.19 3.28 12.51
C TYR A 89 -5.04 3.93 13.27
N PRO A 90 -5.01 3.81 14.63
CA PRO A 90 -3.92 4.39 15.41
C PRO A 90 -2.57 3.77 15.04
N ASP A 91 -1.58 4.60 14.73
CA ASP A 91 -0.20 4.21 14.46
C ASP A 91 0.43 3.50 15.66
N ALA A 92 1.25 2.48 15.43
CA ALA A 92 1.89 1.56 16.36
C ALA A 92 0.94 0.58 17.09
N TYR A 93 -0.36 0.62 16.80
CA TYR A 93 -1.38 -0.23 17.44
C TYR A 93 -2.18 -1.08 16.46
N LEU A 94 -1.73 -1.16 15.20
CA LEU A 94 -2.45 -1.90 14.18
C LEU A 94 -2.46 -3.40 14.49
N THR A 95 -3.62 -4.01 14.41
CA THR A 95 -3.80 -5.46 14.51
C THR A 95 -4.58 -5.95 13.29
N PRO A 96 -4.37 -7.21 12.82
CA PRO A 96 -5.12 -7.76 11.69
C PRO A 96 -6.54 -8.15 12.11
N SER A 97 -7.30 -7.16 12.60
CA SER A 97 -8.66 -7.32 13.11
C SER A 97 -9.67 -7.59 12.00
N LEU A 98 -10.88 -8.02 12.38
CA LEU A 98 -11.99 -8.18 11.42
C LEU A 98 -12.43 -6.83 10.84
N GLU A 99 -12.35 -5.76 11.62
CA GLU A 99 -12.66 -4.40 11.19
C GLU A 99 -11.68 -3.94 10.11
N LEU A 100 -10.37 -4.07 10.35
CA LEU A 100 -9.35 -3.72 9.35
C LEU A 100 -9.53 -4.54 8.06
N ARG A 101 -9.79 -5.86 8.21
CA ARG A 101 -10.06 -6.73 7.06
C ARG A 101 -11.30 -6.28 6.29
N LYS A 102 -12.37 -5.88 6.98
CA LYS A 102 -13.58 -5.36 6.34
C LYS A 102 -13.29 -4.06 5.58
N ASP A 103 -12.55 -3.14 6.18
CA ASP A 103 -12.25 -1.85 5.56
C ASP A 103 -11.36 -2.02 4.32
N ILE A 104 -10.33 -2.87 4.38
CA ILE A 104 -9.54 -3.21 3.19
C ILE A 104 -10.39 -3.93 2.14
N THR A 105 -11.27 -4.85 2.56
CA THR A 105 -12.22 -5.54 1.64
C THR A 105 -13.12 -4.53 0.92
N ARG A 106 -13.60 -3.51 1.65
CA ARG A 106 -14.39 -2.40 1.06
C ARG A 106 -13.60 -1.71 -0.04
N GLN A 107 -12.33 -1.38 0.21
CA GLN A 107 -11.50 -0.72 -0.80
C GLN A 107 -11.25 -1.62 -2.02
N ILE A 108 -10.98 -2.91 -1.81
CA ILE A 108 -10.80 -3.87 -2.91
C ILE A 108 -12.07 -3.94 -3.77
N ARG A 109 -13.26 -4.05 -3.16
CA ARG A 109 -14.53 -4.11 -3.89
C ARG A 109 -14.88 -2.78 -4.59
N LYS A 110 -14.54 -1.65 -3.96
CA LYS A 110 -14.76 -0.30 -4.49
C LYS A 110 -13.91 -0.03 -5.74
N HIS A 111 -12.63 -0.31 -5.67
CA HIS A 111 -11.66 0.04 -6.71
C HIS A 111 -11.39 -1.08 -7.73
N GLN A 112 -11.70 -2.32 -7.38
CA GLN A 112 -11.59 -3.51 -8.23
C GLN A 112 -10.19 -3.68 -8.87
N PRO A 113 -9.10 -3.74 -8.08
CA PRO A 113 -7.76 -3.85 -8.61
C PRO A 113 -7.50 -5.21 -9.26
N ASP A 114 -6.75 -5.23 -10.37
CA ASP A 114 -6.20 -6.45 -10.96
C ASP A 114 -5.03 -6.97 -10.13
N VAL A 115 -4.18 -6.05 -9.68
CA VAL A 115 -2.97 -6.34 -8.88
C VAL A 115 -3.08 -5.65 -7.52
N LEU A 116 -2.77 -6.38 -6.45
CA LEU A 116 -2.62 -5.82 -5.12
C LEU A 116 -1.18 -6.01 -4.65
N ILE A 117 -0.55 -4.92 -4.20
CA ILE A 117 0.78 -4.93 -3.57
C ILE A 117 0.61 -4.68 -2.08
N THR A 118 1.35 -5.42 -1.24
CA THR A 118 1.36 -5.21 0.21
C THR A 118 2.68 -5.60 0.85
N THR A 119 2.83 -5.31 2.14
CA THR A 119 3.99 -5.70 2.95
C THR A 119 3.97 -7.18 3.32
N ALA A 120 5.13 -7.74 3.68
CA ALA A 120 5.24 -9.13 4.12
C ALA A 120 4.49 -9.37 5.45
N PRO A 121 3.63 -10.41 5.54
CA PRO A 121 2.83 -10.69 6.73
C PRO A 121 3.59 -11.47 7.81
N PHE A 122 4.92 -11.51 7.74
CA PHE A 122 5.74 -12.28 8.67
C PHE A 122 6.96 -11.50 9.11
N ARG A 123 7.46 -11.87 10.30
CA ARG A 123 8.64 -11.25 10.89
C ARG A 123 9.92 -11.92 10.39
N THR A 124 10.82 -11.12 9.87
CA THR A 124 12.18 -11.57 9.53
C THR A 124 13.14 -11.20 10.67
N LEU A 125 13.76 -12.19 11.28
CA LEU A 125 14.74 -11.99 12.33
C LEU A 125 16.13 -12.05 11.69
N GLY A 126 16.80 -10.93 11.55
CA GLY A 126 18.20 -10.99 11.15
C GLY A 126 18.81 -9.81 10.42
N GLN A 127 18.08 -9.04 9.63
CA GLN A 127 18.74 -8.02 8.82
C GLN A 127 18.09 -6.63 8.76
N ASN A 128 16.83 -6.44 9.10
CA ASN A 128 16.20 -5.13 9.05
C ASN A 128 15.07 -4.98 10.05
N TYR A 129 15.26 -4.18 11.09
CA TYR A 129 14.21 -3.85 12.06
C TYR A 129 12.98 -3.20 11.41
N GLY A 130 13.16 -2.39 10.35
CA GLY A 130 12.06 -1.74 9.65
C GLY A 130 11.07 -2.71 9.01
N SER A 131 11.55 -3.79 8.40
CA SER A 131 10.70 -4.82 7.77
C SER A 131 9.95 -5.70 8.78
N SER A 132 10.22 -5.55 10.08
CA SER A 132 9.59 -6.28 11.17
C SER A 132 8.67 -5.42 12.03
N HIS A 133 8.29 -4.22 11.56
CA HIS A 133 7.34 -3.38 12.28
C HIS A 133 6.00 -4.11 12.44
N PRO A 134 5.40 -4.14 13.64
CA PRO A 134 4.15 -4.86 13.87
C PRO A 134 3.03 -4.44 12.93
N ASP A 135 2.92 -3.14 12.66
CA ASP A 135 1.88 -2.59 11.79
C ASP A 135 2.05 -3.03 10.33
N HIS A 136 3.30 -3.15 9.82
CA HIS A 136 3.56 -3.68 8.48
C HIS A 136 3.08 -5.14 8.36
N ILE A 137 3.35 -5.95 9.38
CA ILE A 137 2.90 -7.35 9.43
C ILE A 137 1.38 -7.41 9.49
N ALA A 138 0.75 -6.56 10.32
CA ALA A 138 -0.69 -6.51 10.47
C ALA A 138 -1.38 -6.05 9.17
N ALA A 139 -0.85 -5.03 8.51
CA ALA A 139 -1.36 -4.55 7.21
C ALA A 139 -1.26 -5.65 6.14
N GLY A 140 -0.09 -6.30 6.02
CA GLY A 140 0.12 -7.41 5.08
C GLY A 140 -0.82 -8.58 5.32
N GLU A 141 -0.96 -9.05 6.56
CA GLU A 141 -1.88 -10.12 6.93
C GLU A 141 -3.33 -9.76 6.64
N ALA A 142 -3.76 -8.56 7.02
CA ALA A 142 -5.12 -8.10 6.75
C ALA A 142 -5.39 -7.96 5.25
N ALA A 143 -4.42 -7.46 4.48
CA ALA A 143 -4.54 -7.34 3.02
C ALA A 143 -4.69 -8.70 2.33
N LEU A 144 -3.83 -9.68 2.65
CA LEU A 144 -3.91 -11.03 2.10
C LEU A 144 -5.23 -11.72 2.47
N SER A 145 -5.64 -11.62 3.74
CA SER A 145 -6.92 -12.14 4.22
C SER A 145 -8.13 -11.43 3.57
N SER A 146 -7.95 -10.18 3.14
CA SER A 146 -8.97 -9.43 2.40
C SER A 146 -9.07 -9.89 0.95
N VAL A 147 -7.95 -10.14 0.26
CA VAL A 147 -7.96 -10.70 -1.10
C VAL A 147 -8.67 -12.05 -1.12
N TYR A 148 -8.36 -12.92 -0.15
CA TYR A 148 -8.98 -14.23 -0.01
C TYR A 148 -9.18 -14.61 1.46
N PRO A 149 -10.42 -14.94 1.86
CA PRO A 149 -11.60 -15.11 1.00
C PRO A 149 -12.47 -13.85 0.83
N THR A 150 -12.29 -12.77 1.65
CA THR A 150 -13.36 -11.84 1.96
C THR A 150 -13.80 -10.93 0.80
N ALA A 151 -12.88 -10.47 -0.05
CA ALA A 151 -13.26 -9.65 -1.20
C ALA A 151 -14.04 -10.44 -2.26
N ARG A 152 -13.84 -11.76 -2.33
CA ARG A 152 -14.43 -12.65 -3.33
C ARG A 152 -15.76 -13.25 -2.90
N ASP A 153 -15.93 -13.43 -1.59
CA ASP A 153 -17.06 -14.14 -1.03
C ASP A 153 -18.22 -13.21 -0.74
N ARG A 154 -19.37 -13.48 -1.37
CA ARG A 154 -20.58 -12.67 -1.25
C ARG A 154 -21.20 -12.71 0.15
N LEU A 155 -20.99 -13.78 0.89
CA LEU A 155 -21.59 -13.98 2.22
C LEU A 155 -20.77 -13.35 3.34
N THR A 156 -19.50 -12.98 3.05
CA THR A 156 -18.63 -12.28 4.00
C THR A 156 -18.82 -10.78 3.88
N PHE A 157 -19.09 -10.12 5.00
CA PHE A 157 -19.41 -8.69 5.08
C PHE A 157 -20.58 -8.30 4.16
N PRO A 158 -21.79 -8.88 4.37
CA PRO A 158 -22.94 -8.63 3.51
C PRO A 158 -23.36 -7.16 3.47
N GLU A 159 -23.06 -6.39 4.53
CA GLU A 159 -23.28 -4.95 4.57
C GLU A 159 -22.58 -4.18 3.43
N LEU A 160 -21.45 -4.69 2.92
CA LEU A 160 -20.78 -4.07 1.77
C LEU A 160 -21.59 -4.17 0.48
N LEU A 161 -22.46 -5.18 0.36
CA LEU A 161 -23.39 -5.27 -0.77
C LEU A 161 -24.49 -4.21 -0.68
N GLU A 162 -24.95 -3.91 0.54
CA GLU A 162 -25.91 -2.83 0.79
C GLU A 162 -25.32 -1.46 0.47
N GLU A 163 -23.99 -1.31 0.64
CA GLU A 163 -23.21 -0.14 0.22
C GLU A 163 -22.96 -0.10 -1.30
N GLY A 164 -23.35 -1.15 -2.05
CA GLY A 164 -23.18 -1.26 -3.51
C GLY A 164 -21.84 -1.85 -3.96
N PHE A 165 -21.04 -2.41 -3.04
CA PHE A 165 -19.73 -2.98 -3.35
C PHE A 165 -19.84 -4.49 -3.59
N GLU A 166 -19.93 -4.88 -4.86
CA GLU A 166 -19.98 -6.28 -5.29
C GLU A 166 -18.64 -7.00 -5.09
N PRO A 167 -18.64 -8.34 -4.89
CA PRO A 167 -17.44 -9.12 -4.78
C PRO A 167 -16.48 -8.93 -5.95
N HIS A 168 -15.19 -8.92 -5.65
CA HIS A 168 -14.12 -8.76 -6.63
C HIS A 168 -13.02 -9.81 -6.45
N LYS A 169 -12.37 -10.22 -7.57
CA LYS A 169 -11.25 -11.16 -7.59
C LYS A 169 -10.01 -10.44 -8.07
N VAL A 170 -9.12 -10.08 -7.14
CA VAL A 170 -7.76 -9.66 -7.46
C VAL A 170 -7.06 -10.79 -8.23
N ARG A 171 -6.37 -10.47 -9.31
CA ARG A 171 -5.72 -11.43 -10.21
C ARG A 171 -4.34 -11.83 -9.73
N GLU A 172 -3.57 -10.85 -9.26
CA GLU A 172 -2.22 -11.04 -8.75
C GLU A 172 -2.06 -10.35 -7.40
N VAL A 173 -1.27 -10.97 -6.53
CA VAL A 173 -0.85 -10.39 -5.26
C VAL A 173 0.67 -10.38 -5.22
N TRP A 174 1.23 -9.19 -5.02
CA TRP A 174 2.67 -9.00 -4.90
C TRP A 174 3.00 -8.60 -3.47
N VAL A 175 3.92 -9.35 -2.85
CA VAL A 175 4.41 -9.04 -1.51
C VAL A 175 5.78 -8.40 -1.64
N MET A 176 5.92 -7.18 -1.12
CA MET A 176 7.19 -6.48 -1.14
C MET A 176 8.25 -7.26 -0.37
N SER A 177 9.32 -7.64 -1.05
CA SER A 177 10.44 -8.39 -0.48
C SER A 177 11.76 -7.86 -1.03
N ARG A 178 12.83 -7.99 -0.25
CA ARG A 178 14.19 -7.58 -0.65
C ARG A 178 15.08 -8.76 -1.00
N ASP A 179 14.95 -9.88 -0.29
CA ASP A 179 15.99 -10.91 -0.29
C ASP A 179 15.63 -12.17 -1.11
N ASP A 180 14.35 -12.51 -1.24
CA ASP A 180 13.87 -13.72 -1.91
C ASP A 180 12.82 -13.40 -3.00
N ALA A 181 13.03 -12.31 -3.75
CA ALA A 181 12.08 -11.92 -4.78
C ALA A 181 12.07 -12.94 -5.93
N ASP A 182 10.91 -13.47 -6.27
CA ASP A 182 10.67 -14.36 -7.41
C ASP A 182 10.12 -13.61 -8.65
N HIS A 183 9.82 -12.31 -8.48
CA HIS A 183 9.37 -11.42 -9.52
C HIS A 183 10.09 -10.07 -9.45
N TYR A 184 10.50 -9.56 -10.60
CA TYR A 184 11.16 -8.26 -10.75
C TYR A 184 10.44 -7.44 -11.82
N ASN A 185 10.07 -6.22 -11.48
CA ASN A 185 9.49 -5.30 -12.44
C ASN A 185 10.56 -4.34 -12.96
N GLU A 186 10.79 -4.36 -14.27
CA GLU A 186 11.71 -3.44 -14.91
C GLU A 186 11.13 -2.04 -14.94
N ILE A 187 11.89 -1.05 -14.50
CA ILE A 187 11.52 0.37 -14.50
C ILE A 187 12.56 1.18 -15.28
N LEU A 188 12.15 2.32 -15.82
CA LEU A 188 13.05 3.27 -16.48
C LEU A 188 13.70 4.20 -15.45
N GLU A 189 14.78 4.87 -15.84
CA GLU A 189 15.42 5.90 -15.03
C GLU A 189 14.46 7.05 -14.68
N ASP A 190 13.61 7.45 -15.63
CA ASP A 190 12.58 8.47 -15.40
C ASP A 190 11.56 8.03 -14.33
N ASP A 191 11.20 6.76 -14.28
CA ASP A 191 10.30 6.21 -13.24
C ASP A 191 10.97 6.28 -11.87
N MET A 192 12.27 5.97 -11.79
CA MET A 192 13.05 6.09 -10.56
C MET A 192 13.15 7.54 -10.10
N ILE A 193 13.37 8.50 -11.01
CA ILE A 193 13.40 9.94 -10.68
C ILE A 193 12.07 10.39 -10.07
N VAL A 194 10.95 9.93 -10.61
CA VAL A 194 9.61 10.25 -10.08
C VAL A 194 9.44 9.62 -8.70
N ALA A 195 9.83 8.35 -8.53
CA ALA A 195 9.78 7.64 -7.26
C ALA A 195 10.59 8.35 -6.16
N MET A 196 11.82 8.76 -6.45
CA MET A 196 12.68 9.51 -5.53
C MET A 196 12.06 10.86 -5.15
N LYS A 197 11.45 11.58 -6.10
CA LYS A 197 10.75 12.84 -5.80
C LYS A 197 9.54 12.61 -4.89
N ALA A 198 8.78 11.54 -5.11
CA ALA A 198 7.65 11.20 -4.25
C ALA A 198 8.11 10.87 -2.84
N LEU A 199 9.15 10.06 -2.69
CA LEU A 199 9.76 9.76 -1.38
C LEU A 199 10.27 11.04 -0.69
N SER A 200 10.86 11.97 -1.45
CA SER A 200 11.34 13.25 -0.91
C SER A 200 10.24 14.17 -0.38
N ALA A 201 8.98 13.91 -0.72
CA ALA A 201 7.85 14.68 -0.18
C ALA A 201 7.59 14.39 1.30
N HIS A 202 8.04 13.24 1.82
CA HIS A 202 7.89 12.83 3.22
C HIS A 202 8.96 13.46 4.13
N THR A 203 9.03 14.76 4.15
CA THR A 203 10.12 15.53 4.81
C THR A 203 10.19 15.33 6.33
N SER A 204 9.07 14.96 6.96
CA SER A 204 9.02 14.67 8.40
C SER A 204 9.69 13.33 8.77
N GLN A 205 9.84 12.42 7.81
CA GLN A 205 10.30 11.03 8.03
C GLN A 205 11.56 10.69 7.23
N VAL A 206 11.76 11.33 6.09
CA VAL A 206 12.82 11.00 5.14
C VAL A 206 13.85 12.12 5.11
N PRO A 207 15.02 11.92 5.73
CA PRO A 207 16.07 12.93 5.66
C PRO A 207 16.66 13.00 4.25
N PRO A 208 17.10 14.18 3.78
CA PRO A 208 17.64 14.36 2.41
C PRO A 208 18.74 13.35 2.05
N GLU A 209 19.57 12.95 3.01
CA GLU A 209 20.67 12.02 2.81
C GLU A 209 20.20 10.58 2.49
N ALA A 210 18.96 10.23 2.81
CA ALA A 210 18.38 8.94 2.49
C ALA A 210 18.04 8.79 1.00
N ILE A 211 17.90 9.91 0.30
CA ILE A 211 17.52 9.96 -1.13
C ILE A 211 18.76 9.91 -2.03
N GLU A 212 19.92 10.37 -1.52
CA GLU A 212 21.17 10.42 -2.30
C GLU A 212 21.92 9.07 -2.36
N ARG A 213 21.43 8.03 -1.67
CA ARG A 213 22.03 6.68 -1.60
C ARG A 213 21.32 5.67 -2.46
#